data_3d554c2b372db291b2809161b9df3af9
#
_entry.id   3d554c2b372db291b2809161b9df3af9
#
_cell.length_a   1.000
_cell.length_b   1.000
_cell.length_c   1.000
_cell.angle_alpha   90.00
_cell.angle_beta   90.00
_cell.angle_gamma   90.00
#
_symmetry.space_group_name_H-M   'P 1'
#
loop_
_entity.id
_entity.type
_entity.pdbx_description
1 polymer ?
#
loop_
_entity_poly.entity_id
_entity_poly.type
_entity_poly.pdbx_seq_one_letter_code
_entity_poly.pdbx_strand_id
1 'polypeptide(L)'
;MTRLLVVSHTVSPPLAELVDIVVVSAKNAAAEIGVDLDLRTRPALTGSALDVLEADGIIFGTPVNIGYMSGALKHFFDQIYYPCMNETTSLPYGYFLHGNNDAAGAVAAIDTIVGALKWRRVGAPLQVTAGITPTGRQELTDLTSRVVAAAAGL
;
A
#
# COMPACT_ATOMS: atom_id res chain seq x y z
N MET A 1 6.70 19.28 0.59
CA MET A 1 6.51 18.19 -0.38
C MET A 1 6.02 16.95 0.36
N THR A 2 4.98 16.32 -0.15
CA THR A 2 4.39 15.10 0.42
C THR A 2 4.99 13.88 -0.26
N ARG A 3 5.46 12.90 0.50
CA ARG A 3 6.08 11.68 -0.03
C ARG A 3 5.17 10.48 0.16
N LEU A 4 4.77 9.88 -0.95
CA LEU A 4 3.99 8.63 -0.96
C LEU A 4 4.88 7.50 -1.48
N LEU A 5 4.97 6.44 -0.69
CA LEU A 5 5.65 5.20 -1.09
C LEU A 5 4.62 4.16 -1.53
N VAL A 6 4.83 3.58 -2.70
CA VAL A 6 4.02 2.45 -3.19
C VAL A 6 4.93 1.24 -3.31
N VAL A 7 4.61 0.19 -2.56
CA VAL A 7 5.37 -1.06 -2.54
C VAL A 7 4.47 -2.19 -3.02
N SER A 8 4.92 -2.96 -4.00
CA SER A 8 4.12 -4.06 -4.52
C SER A 8 4.96 -5.25 -4.98
N HIS A 9 4.35 -6.43 -4.96
CA HIS A 9 4.87 -7.59 -5.65
C HIS A 9 3.97 -7.83 -6.87
N THR A 10 4.41 -7.31 -8.01
CA THR A 10 3.62 -7.26 -9.24
C THR A 10 4.01 -8.44 -10.14
N VAL A 11 3.29 -9.56 -10.01
CA VAL A 11 3.60 -10.82 -10.68
C VAL A 11 2.63 -11.16 -11.81
N SER A 12 1.67 -10.29 -12.09
CA SER A 12 0.62 -10.55 -13.09
C SER A 12 0.10 -9.24 -13.70
N PRO A 13 -0.49 -9.30 -14.92
CA PRO A 13 -1.11 -8.12 -15.53
C PRO A 13 -2.19 -7.45 -14.64
N PRO A 14 -3.08 -8.19 -13.96
CA PRO A 14 -4.04 -7.54 -13.06
C PRO A 14 -3.39 -6.74 -11.93
N LEU A 15 -2.33 -7.25 -11.33
CA LEU A 15 -1.58 -6.52 -10.29
C LEU A 15 -0.92 -5.28 -10.85
N ALA A 16 -0.34 -5.36 -12.05
CA ALA A 16 0.25 -4.19 -12.71
C ALA A 16 -0.81 -3.11 -12.96
N GLU A 17 -2.01 -3.50 -13.38
CA GLU A 17 -3.12 -2.56 -13.57
C GLU A 17 -3.53 -1.87 -12.25
N LEU A 18 -3.60 -2.62 -11.15
CA LEU A 18 -3.92 -2.05 -9.84
C LEU A 18 -2.88 -1.02 -9.39
N VAL A 19 -1.60 -1.30 -9.61
CA VAL A 19 -0.53 -0.34 -9.29
C VAL A 19 -0.65 0.91 -10.16
N ASP A 20 -0.96 0.77 -11.43
CA ASP A 20 -1.16 1.93 -12.33
C ASP A 20 -2.32 2.81 -11.86
N ILE A 21 -3.41 2.20 -11.40
CA ILE A 21 -4.54 2.93 -10.84
C ILE A 21 -4.11 3.72 -9.61
N VAL A 22 -3.35 3.12 -8.72
CA VAL A 22 -2.83 3.79 -7.52
C VAL A 22 -1.96 4.99 -7.92
N VAL A 23 -1.06 4.81 -8.86
CA VAL A 23 -0.16 5.89 -9.31
C VAL A 23 -0.93 7.06 -9.90
N VAL A 24 -1.86 6.80 -10.81
CA VAL A 24 -2.68 7.85 -11.43
C VAL A 24 -3.57 8.52 -10.40
N SER A 25 -4.22 7.74 -9.55
CA SER A 25 -5.12 8.26 -8.50
C SER A 25 -4.36 9.14 -7.50
N ALA A 26 -3.15 8.76 -7.13
CA ALA A 26 -2.33 9.53 -6.20
C ALA A 26 -1.96 10.90 -6.79
N LYS A 27 -1.56 10.93 -8.06
CA LYS A 27 -1.23 12.18 -8.75
C LYS A 27 -2.45 13.09 -8.86
N ASN A 28 -3.61 12.53 -9.20
CA ASN A 28 -4.85 13.28 -9.30
C ASN A 28 -5.29 13.83 -7.94
N ALA A 29 -5.23 13.01 -6.89
CA ALA A 29 -5.57 13.43 -5.53
C ALA A 29 -4.67 14.56 -5.05
N ALA A 30 -3.36 14.47 -5.29
CA ALA A 30 -2.42 15.51 -4.92
C ALA A 30 -2.72 16.83 -5.65
N ALA A 31 -3.03 16.76 -6.94
CA ALA A 31 -3.41 17.93 -7.72
C ALA A 31 -4.69 18.59 -7.20
N GLU A 32 -5.69 17.77 -6.84
CA GLU A 32 -6.96 18.26 -6.29
C GLU A 32 -6.80 19.04 -4.99
N ILE A 33 -5.96 18.54 -4.10
CA ILE A 33 -5.72 19.19 -2.80
C ILE A 33 -4.58 20.22 -2.83
N GLY A 34 -3.93 20.37 -3.97
CA GLY A 34 -2.90 21.39 -4.17
C GLY A 34 -1.57 21.11 -3.48
N VAL A 35 -1.20 19.82 -3.33
CA VAL A 35 0.09 19.45 -2.74
C VAL A 35 1.07 18.96 -3.79
N ASP A 36 2.35 19.22 -3.55
CA ASP A 36 3.46 18.71 -4.36
C ASP A 36 3.77 17.28 -3.89
N LEU A 37 3.62 16.31 -4.78
CA LEU A 37 3.73 14.88 -4.47
C LEU A 37 5.04 14.31 -5.00
N ASP A 38 5.87 13.77 -4.09
CA ASP A 38 6.98 12.88 -4.44
C ASP A 38 6.48 11.43 -4.34
N LEU A 39 6.12 10.86 -5.48
CA LEU A 39 5.62 9.49 -5.57
C LEU A 39 6.76 8.54 -5.89
N ARG A 40 7.00 7.59 -4.98
CA ARG A 40 8.03 6.56 -5.15
C ARG A 40 7.40 5.19 -5.22
N THR A 41 7.73 4.43 -6.26
CA THR A 41 7.31 3.03 -6.40
C THR A 41 8.51 2.12 -6.20
N ARG A 42 8.34 1.03 -5.44
CA ARG A 42 9.40 0.04 -5.20
C ARG A 42 8.85 -1.37 -5.31
N PRO A 43 9.55 -2.27 -5.98
CA PRO A 43 9.27 -3.69 -5.84
C PRO A 43 9.46 -4.12 -4.38
N ALA A 44 8.60 -5.00 -3.88
CA ALA A 44 8.68 -5.46 -2.49
C ALA A 44 10.04 -6.06 -2.12
N LEU A 45 10.69 -6.76 -3.07
CA LEU A 45 12.00 -7.38 -2.83
C LEU A 45 13.15 -6.38 -2.68
N THR A 46 12.99 -5.15 -3.15
CA THR A 46 14.05 -4.13 -3.14
C THR A 46 13.69 -2.88 -2.35
N GLY A 47 12.48 -2.78 -1.82
CA GLY A 47 12.10 -1.70 -0.92
C GLY A 47 12.95 -1.70 0.34
N SER A 48 13.33 -0.52 0.81
CA SER A 48 14.26 -0.37 1.94
C SER A 48 13.63 0.33 3.13
N ALA A 49 14.28 0.20 4.28
CA ALA A 49 13.89 0.95 5.48
C ALA A 49 13.96 2.47 5.25
N LEU A 50 14.95 2.94 4.49
CA LEU A 50 15.08 4.36 4.18
C LEU A 50 13.86 4.87 3.39
N ASP A 51 13.36 4.09 2.43
CA ASP A 51 12.15 4.43 1.69
C ASP A 51 10.97 4.67 2.64
N VAL A 52 10.82 3.82 3.64
CA VAL A 52 9.73 3.93 4.63
C VAL A 52 9.95 5.09 5.60
N LEU A 53 11.18 5.27 6.07
CA LEU A 53 11.52 6.35 7.01
C LEU A 53 11.31 7.74 6.39
N GLU A 54 11.50 7.87 5.08
CA GLU A 54 11.28 9.13 4.36
C GLU A 54 9.82 9.35 3.93
N ALA A 55 8.96 8.33 4.03
CA ALA A 55 7.59 8.41 3.55
C ALA A 55 6.67 9.11 4.55
N ASP A 56 5.72 9.88 4.01
CA ASP A 56 4.61 10.48 4.76
C ASP A 56 3.35 9.61 4.72
N GLY A 57 3.31 8.65 3.80
CA GLY A 57 2.26 7.65 3.66
C GLY A 57 2.73 6.48 2.81
N ILE A 58 2.10 5.33 2.97
CA ILE A 58 2.45 4.12 2.21
C ILE A 58 1.20 3.39 1.73
N ILE A 59 1.25 2.95 0.48
CA ILE A 59 0.28 1.99 -0.09
C ILE A 59 1.07 0.76 -0.53
N PHE A 60 0.60 -0.42 -0.16
CA PHE A 60 1.24 -1.64 -0.62
C PHE A 60 0.23 -2.61 -1.23
N GLY A 61 0.71 -3.45 -2.14
CA GLY A 61 -0.10 -4.41 -2.87
C GLY A 61 0.55 -5.77 -2.94
N THR A 62 -0.26 -6.82 -2.87
CA THR A 62 0.22 -8.20 -2.87
C THR A 62 -0.76 -9.13 -3.56
N PRO A 63 -0.28 -10.16 -4.28
CA PRO A 63 -1.15 -11.29 -4.60
C PRO A 63 -1.52 -12.03 -3.32
N VAL A 64 -2.66 -12.73 -3.34
CA VAL A 64 -3.02 -13.68 -2.29
C VAL A 64 -2.49 -15.05 -2.73
N ASN A 65 -1.46 -15.52 -2.04
CA ASN A 65 -0.81 -16.80 -2.32
C ASN A 65 -1.13 -17.79 -1.20
N ILE A 66 -1.93 -18.81 -1.52
CA ILE A 66 -2.32 -19.84 -0.55
C ILE A 66 -2.89 -19.21 0.73
N GLY A 67 -3.76 -18.22 0.58
CA GLY A 67 -4.41 -17.52 1.70
C GLY A 67 -3.52 -16.54 2.47
N TYR A 68 -2.29 -16.26 2.00
CA TYR A 68 -1.31 -15.43 2.66
C TYR A 68 -0.79 -14.32 1.73
N MET A 69 -0.10 -13.32 2.27
CA MET A 69 0.62 -12.36 1.45
C MET A 69 1.76 -13.04 0.69
N SER A 70 2.24 -12.42 -0.38
CA SER A 70 3.41 -12.95 -1.10
C SER A 70 4.65 -12.98 -0.19
N GLY A 71 5.53 -13.94 -0.45
CA GLY A 71 6.82 -14.00 0.24
C GLY A 71 7.65 -12.73 0.03
N ALA A 72 7.51 -12.10 -1.13
CA ALA A 72 8.19 -10.83 -1.42
C ALA A 72 7.73 -9.71 -0.49
N LEU A 73 6.41 -9.56 -0.25
CA LEU A 73 5.90 -8.57 0.69
C LEU A 73 6.31 -8.88 2.12
N LYS A 74 6.28 -10.15 2.52
CA LYS A 74 6.76 -10.55 3.86
C LYS A 74 8.24 -10.25 4.01
N HIS A 75 9.04 -10.48 2.98
CA HIS A 75 10.45 -10.10 2.96
C HIS A 75 10.63 -8.60 3.17
N PHE A 76 9.85 -7.78 2.49
CA PHE A 76 9.87 -6.32 2.69
C PHE A 76 9.63 -5.97 4.17
N PHE A 77 8.58 -6.53 4.77
CA PHE A 77 8.29 -6.28 6.19
C PHE A 77 9.41 -6.77 7.11
N ASP A 78 10.01 -7.92 6.83
CA ASP A 78 11.14 -8.41 7.62
C ASP A 78 12.34 -7.47 7.54
N GLN A 79 12.60 -6.88 6.36
CA GLN A 79 13.70 -5.93 6.19
C GLN A 79 13.50 -4.62 6.92
N ILE A 80 12.26 -4.11 6.93
CA ILE A 80 11.99 -2.76 7.45
C ILE A 80 11.58 -2.75 8.92
N TYR A 81 11.17 -3.88 9.50
CA TYR A 81 10.50 -3.92 10.79
C TYR A 81 11.34 -3.27 11.90
N TYR A 82 12.54 -3.80 12.16
CA TYR A 82 13.37 -3.27 13.25
C TYR A 82 13.86 -1.84 13.00
N PRO A 83 14.36 -1.48 11.81
CA PRO A 83 14.76 -0.10 11.55
C PRO A 83 13.63 0.92 11.66
N CYS A 84 12.40 0.54 11.34
CA CYS A 84 11.25 1.45 11.33
C CYS A 84 10.42 1.41 12.62
N MET A 85 10.63 0.40 13.46
CA MET A 85 9.89 0.25 14.71
C MET A 85 10.13 1.48 15.61
N ASN A 86 9.04 2.08 16.09
CA ASN A 86 9.02 3.32 16.88
C ASN A 86 9.48 4.58 16.13
N GLU A 87 9.94 4.47 14.89
CA GLU A 87 10.36 5.60 14.06
C GLU A 87 9.28 6.04 13.06
N THR A 88 8.28 5.19 12.81
CA THR A 88 7.21 5.43 11.83
C THR A 88 5.82 5.33 12.46
N THR A 89 5.71 5.62 13.74
CA THR A 89 4.42 5.61 14.46
C THR A 89 3.42 6.54 13.78
N SER A 90 2.20 6.03 13.58
CA SER A 90 1.09 6.73 12.92
C SER A 90 1.27 6.98 11.43
N LEU A 91 2.24 6.30 10.77
CA LEU A 91 2.36 6.38 9.30
C LEU A 91 1.03 5.96 8.65
N PRO A 92 0.38 6.84 7.87
CA PRO A 92 -0.86 6.48 7.19
C PRO A 92 -0.61 5.39 6.16
N TYR A 93 -1.46 4.35 6.17
CA TYR A 93 -1.33 3.27 5.19
C TYR A 93 -2.67 2.80 4.65
N GLY A 94 -2.60 2.20 3.47
CA GLY A 94 -3.66 1.41 2.86
C GLY A 94 -3.04 0.30 2.03
N TYR A 95 -3.82 -0.74 1.70
CA TYR A 95 -3.31 -1.81 0.84
C TYR A 95 -4.40 -2.51 0.07
N PHE A 96 -3.98 -3.19 -0.98
CA PHE A 96 -4.85 -4.01 -1.82
C PHE A 96 -4.26 -5.41 -2.01
N LEU A 97 -5.15 -6.36 -2.26
CA LEU A 97 -4.80 -7.76 -2.49
C LEU A 97 -5.47 -8.23 -3.78
N HIS A 98 -4.79 -9.08 -4.50
CA HIS A 98 -5.35 -9.69 -5.71
C HIS A 98 -5.28 -11.22 -5.65
N GLY A 99 -6.42 -11.88 -5.81
CA GLY A 99 -6.52 -13.33 -5.87
C GLY A 99 -7.89 -13.84 -5.52
N ASN A 100 -8.17 -15.08 -5.95
CA ASN A 100 -9.48 -15.73 -5.77
C ASN A 100 -9.57 -16.50 -4.45
N ASN A 101 -8.46 -16.68 -3.74
CA ASN A 101 -8.44 -17.40 -2.48
C ASN A 101 -9.01 -16.54 -1.36
N ASP A 102 -9.44 -17.19 -0.29
CA ASP A 102 -9.79 -16.49 0.93
C ASP A 102 -8.57 -15.70 1.43
N ALA A 103 -8.73 -14.39 1.54
CA ALA A 103 -7.68 -13.46 1.93
C ALA A 103 -7.62 -13.21 3.44
N ALA A 104 -8.48 -13.86 4.24
CA ALA A 104 -8.55 -13.59 5.69
C ALA A 104 -7.21 -13.80 6.38
N GLY A 105 -6.47 -14.84 6.00
CA GLY A 105 -5.13 -15.09 6.55
C GLY A 105 -4.12 -14.02 6.18
N ALA A 106 -4.14 -13.56 4.92
CA ALA A 106 -3.28 -12.48 4.46
C ALA A 106 -3.57 -11.18 5.21
N VAL A 107 -4.83 -10.81 5.33
CA VAL A 107 -5.26 -9.61 6.05
C VAL A 107 -4.84 -9.67 7.53
N ALA A 108 -5.09 -10.79 8.20
CA ALA A 108 -4.72 -10.96 9.61
C ALA A 108 -3.21 -10.84 9.81
N ALA A 109 -2.40 -11.43 8.93
CA ALA A 109 -0.94 -11.37 9.01
C ALA A 109 -0.43 -9.94 8.78
N ILE A 110 -0.93 -9.26 7.77
CA ILE A 110 -0.57 -7.86 7.49
C ILE A 110 -0.97 -6.96 8.67
N ASP A 111 -2.19 -7.09 9.15
CA ASP A 111 -2.70 -6.28 10.26
C ASP A 111 -1.87 -6.47 11.54
N THR A 112 -1.39 -7.68 11.80
CA THR A 112 -0.48 -7.95 12.93
C THR A 112 0.84 -7.16 12.77
N ILE A 113 1.41 -7.17 11.57
CA ILE A 113 2.70 -6.51 11.30
C ILE A 113 2.55 -4.98 11.41
N VAL A 114 1.59 -4.40 10.71
CA VAL A 114 1.39 -2.94 10.72
C VAL A 114 0.91 -2.44 12.08
N GLY A 115 0.18 -3.26 12.84
CA GLY A 115 -0.19 -2.97 14.22
C GLY A 115 1.03 -2.90 15.13
N ALA A 116 1.98 -3.81 14.96
CA ALA A 116 3.26 -3.80 15.70
C ALA A 116 4.12 -2.57 15.33
N LEU A 117 4.08 -2.14 14.06
CA LEU A 117 4.73 -0.92 13.60
C LEU A 117 3.99 0.35 14.05
N LYS A 118 2.79 0.22 14.58
CA LYS A 118 1.93 1.33 15.01
C LYS A 118 1.56 2.29 13.86
N TRP A 119 1.42 1.75 12.67
CA TRP A 119 0.94 2.51 11.52
C TRP A 119 -0.54 2.82 11.65
N ARG A 120 -1.00 3.88 11.01
CA ARG A 120 -2.40 4.33 11.08
C ARG A 120 -3.17 3.92 9.84
N ARG A 121 -4.20 3.09 10.04
CA ARG A 121 -5.09 2.67 8.96
C ARG A 121 -5.98 3.83 8.54
N VAL A 122 -6.04 4.11 7.24
CA VAL A 122 -6.89 5.17 6.69
C VAL A 122 -7.97 4.66 5.73
N GLY A 123 -8.09 3.35 5.59
CA GLY A 123 -9.15 2.73 4.80
C GLY A 123 -9.11 1.21 4.93
N ALA A 124 -10.21 0.56 4.58
CA ALA A 124 -10.29 -0.89 4.57
C ALA A 124 -9.39 -1.49 3.48
N PRO A 125 -8.79 -2.66 3.70
CA PRO A 125 -8.09 -3.37 2.63
C PRO A 125 -9.05 -3.70 1.50
N LEU A 126 -8.58 -3.58 0.26
CA LEU A 126 -9.37 -3.92 -0.92
C LEU A 126 -8.88 -5.23 -1.52
N GLN A 127 -9.77 -6.22 -1.64
CA GLN A 127 -9.49 -7.45 -2.37
C GLN A 127 -10.13 -7.39 -3.76
N VAL A 128 -9.32 -7.67 -4.78
CA VAL A 128 -9.76 -7.83 -6.17
C VAL A 128 -9.55 -9.28 -6.58
N THR A 129 -10.60 -9.97 -7.04
CA THR A 129 -10.54 -11.42 -7.29
C THR A 129 -10.31 -11.79 -8.76
N ALA A 130 -10.58 -10.88 -9.69
CA ALA A 130 -10.46 -11.08 -11.14
C ALA A 130 -9.96 -9.77 -11.76
N GLY A 131 -10.36 -9.47 -12.99
CA GLY A 131 -10.16 -8.14 -13.55
C GLY A 131 -10.86 -7.08 -12.73
N ILE A 132 -10.33 -5.87 -12.68
CA ILE A 132 -10.93 -4.82 -11.88
C ILE A 132 -12.26 -4.35 -12.50
N THR A 133 -13.26 -4.20 -11.64
CA THR A 133 -14.55 -3.67 -12.00
C THR A 133 -14.56 -2.14 -11.87
N PRO A 134 -15.53 -1.42 -12.48
CA PRO A 134 -15.68 0.03 -12.24
C PRO A 134 -15.83 0.39 -10.77
N THR A 135 -16.57 -0.43 -9.99
CA THR A 135 -16.71 -0.23 -8.53
C THR A 135 -15.38 -0.44 -7.82
N GLY A 136 -14.65 -1.51 -8.13
CA GLY A 136 -13.34 -1.78 -7.55
C GLY A 136 -12.32 -0.69 -7.90
N ARG A 137 -12.37 -0.17 -9.12
CA ARG A 137 -11.51 0.96 -9.53
C ARG A 137 -11.81 2.20 -8.68
N GLN A 138 -13.07 2.50 -8.44
CA GLN A 138 -13.47 3.64 -7.60
C GLN A 138 -13.03 3.44 -6.14
N GLU A 139 -13.21 2.23 -5.61
CA GLU A 139 -12.76 1.91 -4.24
C GLU A 139 -11.25 2.06 -4.07
N LEU A 140 -10.46 1.62 -5.06
CA LEU A 140 -9.00 1.77 -5.03
C LEU A 140 -8.59 3.24 -5.17
N THR A 141 -9.28 3.98 -6.02
CA THR A 141 -9.08 5.43 -6.16
C THR A 141 -9.38 6.15 -4.85
N ASP A 142 -10.48 5.81 -4.18
CA ASP A 142 -10.85 6.41 -2.91
C ASP A 142 -9.85 6.07 -1.81
N LEU A 143 -9.40 4.82 -1.73
CA LEU A 143 -8.37 4.40 -0.79
C LEU A 143 -7.08 5.20 -0.98
N THR A 144 -6.64 5.32 -2.23
CA THR A 144 -5.43 6.06 -2.59
C THR A 144 -5.56 7.53 -2.19
N SER A 145 -6.69 8.15 -2.50
CA SER A 145 -6.95 9.55 -2.15
C SER A 145 -6.92 9.79 -0.64
N ARG A 146 -7.45 8.86 0.14
CA ARG A 146 -7.39 8.94 1.61
C ARG A 146 -5.97 8.87 2.14
N VAL A 147 -5.14 7.99 1.58
CA VAL A 147 -3.73 7.89 2.00
C VAL A 147 -2.98 9.16 1.62
N VAL A 148 -3.18 9.70 0.42
CA VAL A 148 -2.55 10.96 -0.02
C VAL A 148 -2.96 12.12 0.90
N ALA A 149 -4.25 12.27 1.19
CA ALA A 149 -4.72 13.32 2.09
C ALA A 149 -4.12 13.19 3.49
N ALA A 150 -4.11 11.99 4.04
CA ALA A 150 -3.52 11.73 5.36
C ALA A 150 -2.01 11.99 5.36
N ALA A 151 -1.30 11.59 4.30
CA ALA A 151 0.13 11.87 4.14
C ALA A 151 0.41 13.38 4.09
N ALA A 152 -0.50 14.16 3.52
CA ALA A 152 -0.41 15.62 3.46
C ALA A 152 -0.83 16.32 4.77
N GLY A 153 -1.27 15.56 5.78
CA GLY A 153 -1.66 16.11 7.08
C GLY A 153 -3.13 16.58 7.14
N LEU A 154 -3.95 16.09 6.22
CA LEU A 154 -5.37 16.48 6.14
C LEU A 154 -6.30 15.45 6.80
#